data_0b67e548106a293de428a91ec8ea55bb
#
_entry.id   0b67e548106a293de428a91ec8ea55bb
#
_cell.length_a   1.000
_cell.length_b   1.000
_cell.length_c   1.000
_cell.angle_alpha   90.00
_cell.angle_beta   90.00
_cell.angle_gamma   90.00
#
_symmetry.space_group_name_H-M   'P 1'
#
loop_
_entity.id
_entity.type
_entity.pdbx_description
1 polymer ?
#
loop_
_entity_poly.entity_id
_entity_poly.type
_entity_poly.pdbx_seq_one_letter_code
_entity_poly.pdbx_strand_id
1 'polypeptide(L)'
;GFDGDFFAHMEEIDLCWRMQLAGYRVRIVPRSRVYHLGGGTLQTDSPAKVFYNHRNNLAMLYKCASPAQRLCVAVARPALDLLAALSYLMQGRRDNFRAVFRAWGDFIRWHGALARKRREIRANRKGSAAENIYRGSVVLRYLFGRRTFGGMMR
;
A
#
# COMPACT_ATOMS: atom_id res chain seq x y z
N GLY A 1 11.99 12.43 -0.52
CA GLY A 1 10.86 12.79 -1.38
C GLY A 1 10.00 11.59 -1.73
N PHE A 2 8.98 11.80 -2.53
CA PHE A 2 8.15 10.73 -3.11
C PHE A 2 9.01 9.79 -3.97
N ASP A 3 8.59 8.55 -4.08
CA ASP A 3 9.21 7.60 -4.99
C ASP A 3 8.73 7.89 -6.42
N GLY A 4 9.63 8.34 -7.29
CA GLY A 4 9.30 8.74 -8.67
C GLY A 4 8.74 7.62 -9.56
N ASP A 5 8.89 6.36 -9.15
CA ASP A 5 8.29 5.22 -9.86
C ASP A 5 6.79 5.04 -9.52
N PHE A 6 6.29 5.74 -8.49
CA PHE A 6 4.87 5.76 -8.15
C PHE A 6 4.20 6.93 -8.87
N PHE A 7 3.47 6.64 -9.92
CA PHE A 7 2.76 7.67 -10.65
C PHE A 7 1.59 8.25 -9.85
N ALA A 8 0.82 7.39 -9.19
CA ALA A 8 -0.32 7.74 -8.35
C ALA A 8 -0.64 6.59 -7.40
N HIS A 9 -1.19 6.92 -6.24
CA HIS A 9 -1.59 6.02 -5.15
C HIS A 9 -0.43 5.36 -4.40
N MET A 10 -0.54 5.32 -3.09
CA MET A 10 0.42 4.76 -2.11
C MET A 10 1.72 5.55 -1.95
N GLU A 11 1.97 6.61 -2.74
CA GLU A 11 3.19 7.42 -2.65
C GLU A 11 3.32 8.13 -1.30
N GLU A 12 2.22 8.64 -0.76
CA GLU A 12 2.18 9.31 0.53
C GLU A 12 2.39 8.34 1.69
N ILE A 13 1.80 7.16 1.60
CA ILE A 13 1.95 6.10 2.62
C ILE A 13 3.39 5.56 2.57
N ASP A 14 3.92 5.32 1.39
CA ASP A 14 5.30 4.90 1.18
C ASP A 14 6.30 5.93 1.77
N LEU A 15 6.09 7.21 1.49
CA LEU A 15 6.93 8.28 2.03
C LEU A 15 6.88 8.30 3.55
N CYS A 16 5.69 8.32 4.14
CA CYS A 16 5.50 8.33 5.59
C CYS A 16 6.18 7.11 6.25
N TRP A 17 6.06 5.94 5.66
CA TRP A 17 6.68 4.73 6.18
C TRP A 17 8.21 4.79 6.11
N ARG A 18 8.76 5.23 4.97
CA ARG A 18 10.23 5.43 4.82
C ARG A 18 10.79 6.48 5.79
N MET A 19 10.06 7.56 6.00
CA MET A 19 10.45 8.59 6.99
C MET A 19 10.52 8.00 8.40
N GLN A 20 9.53 7.22 8.82
CA GLN A 20 9.53 6.56 10.13
C GLN A 20 10.67 5.54 10.25
N LEU A 21 10.97 4.76 9.20
CA LEU A 21 12.11 3.86 9.19
C LEU A 21 13.45 4.60 9.31
N ALA A 22 13.54 5.81 8.76
CA ALA A 22 14.72 6.68 8.88
C ALA A 22 14.77 7.43 10.24
N GLY A 23 13.83 7.18 11.16
CA GLY A 23 13.81 7.77 12.50
C GLY A 23 13.06 9.11 12.59
N TYR A 24 12.43 9.57 11.52
CA TYR A 24 11.61 10.78 11.55
C TYR A 24 10.21 10.51 12.14
N ARG A 25 9.64 11.52 12.76
CA ARG A 25 8.25 11.49 13.25
C ARG A 25 7.31 12.13 12.23
N VAL A 26 6.25 11.44 11.88
CA VAL A 26 5.15 12.01 11.07
C VAL A 26 4.07 12.51 12.02
N ARG A 27 3.65 13.76 11.84
CA ARG A 27 2.64 14.41 12.69
C ARG A 27 1.55 15.04 11.85
N ILE A 28 0.32 15.00 12.35
CA ILE A 28 -0.80 15.74 11.77
C ILE A 28 -0.78 17.15 12.32
N VAL A 29 -0.95 18.14 11.45
CA VAL A 29 -1.13 19.53 11.80
C VAL A 29 -2.58 19.93 11.50
N PRO A 30 -3.49 19.95 12.48
CA PRO A 30 -4.93 20.13 12.25
C PRO A 30 -5.31 21.46 11.59
N ARG A 31 -4.45 22.47 11.73
CA ARG A 31 -4.64 23.79 11.12
C ARG A 31 -4.19 23.86 9.66
N SER A 32 -3.40 22.89 9.20
CA SER A 32 -2.99 22.81 7.79
C SER A 32 -4.16 22.31 6.95
N ARG A 33 -4.55 23.09 5.97
CA ARG A 33 -5.64 22.76 5.05
C ARG A 33 -5.11 22.70 3.64
N VAL A 34 -5.43 21.61 2.94
CA VAL A 34 -5.11 21.40 1.53
C VAL A 34 -6.40 21.10 0.80
N TYR A 35 -6.64 21.80 -0.30
CA TYR A 35 -7.75 21.49 -1.19
C TYR A 35 -7.31 20.37 -2.14
N HIS A 36 -8.06 19.26 -2.12
CA HIS A 36 -7.75 18.10 -2.94
C HIS A 36 -8.91 17.81 -3.88
N LEU A 37 -8.62 17.86 -5.19
CA LEU A 37 -9.59 17.47 -6.21
C LEU A 37 -9.59 15.96 -6.36
N GLY A 38 -10.47 15.27 -5.65
CA GLY A 38 -10.60 13.82 -5.73
C GLY A 38 -10.92 13.34 -7.15
N GLY A 39 -10.15 12.36 -7.65
CA GLY A 39 -10.36 11.81 -8.99
C GLY A 39 -9.79 12.65 -10.13
N GLY A 40 -9.07 13.75 -9.86
CA GLY A 40 -8.51 14.62 -10.89
C GLY A 40 -7.48 13.94 -11.81
N THR A 41 -6.73 12.98 -11.29
CA THR A 41 -5.72 12.25 -12.09
C THR A 41 -6.27 10.95 -12.64
N LEU A 42 -6.98 10.18 -11.83
CA LEU A 42 -7.55 8.88 -12.20
C LEU A 42 -9.00 8.80 -11.73
N GLN A 43 -9.90 8.44 -12.64
CA GLN A 43 -11.30 8.24 -12.31
C GLN A 43 -11.45 7.14 -11.25
N THR A 44 -12.42 7.33 -10.34
CA THR A 44 -12.77 6.33 -9.33
C THR A 44 -13.08 5.00 -10.02
N ASP A 45 -12.49 3.93 -9.51
CA ASP A 45 -12.67 2.56 -10.01
C ASP A 45 -12.22 2.29 -11.46
N SER A 46 -11.43 3.15 -12.07
CA SER A 46 -10.83 2.86 -13.36
C SER A 46 -9.81 1.70 -13.27
N PRO A 47 -9.62 0.92 -14.35
CA PRO A 47 -8.61 -0.14 -14.38
C PRO A 47 -7.19 0.37 -14.09
N ALA A 48 -6.88 1.60 -14.51
CA ALA A 48 -5.61 2.24 -14.19
C ALA A 48 -5.44 2.47 -12.68
N LYS A 49 -6.48 2.95 -12.01
CA LYS A 49 -6.47 3.14 -10.55
C LYS A 49 -6.30 1.82 -9.82
N VAL A 50 -7.00 0.77 -10.23
CA VAL A 50 -6.85 -0.58 -9.67
C VAL A 50 -5.42 -1.08 -9.87
N PHE A 51 -4.87 -0.94 -11.07
CA PHE A 51 -3.49 -1.32 -11.38
C PHE A 51 -2.48 -0.64 -10.46
N TYR A 52 -2.51 0.70 -10.37
CA TYR A 52 -1.55 1.44 -9.53
C TYR A 52 -1.71 1.12 -8.05
N ASN A 53 -2.94 1.00 -7.54
CA ASN A 53 -3.17 0.61 -6.15
C ASN A 53 -2.54 -0.74 -5.80
N HIS A 54 -2.76 -1.77 -6.62
CA HIS A 54 -2.20 -3.10 -6.36
C HIS A 54 -0.69 -3.11 -6.53
N ARG A 55 -0.16 -2.58 -7.66
CA ARG A 55 1.28 -2.56 -7.95
C ARG A 55 2.09 -1.79 -6.89
N ASN A 56 1.66 -0.56 -6.59
CA ASN A 56 2.38 0.31 -5.66
C ASN A 56 2.28 -0.21 -4.23
N ASN A 57 1.15 -0.81 -3.85
CA ASN A 57 1.00 -1.45 -2.55
C ASN A 57 1.98 -2.62 -2.40
N LEU A 58 2.10 -3.49 -3.40
CA LEU A 58 3.07 -4.60 -3.41
C LEU A 58 4.51 -4.06 -3.32
N ALA A 59 4.83 -3.03 -4.11
CA ALA A 59 6.15 -2.40 -4.11
C ALA A 59 6.50 -1.77 -2.75
N MET A 60 5.58 -1.03 -2.14
CA MET A 60 5.72 -0.43 -0.82
C MET A 60 5.94 -1.49 0.26
N LEU A 61 5.10 -2.52 0.30
CA LEU A 61 5.22 -3.64 1.24
C LEU A 61 6.57 -4.35 1.09
N TYR A 62 7.00 -4.61 -0.14
CA TYR A 62 8.31 -5.23 -0.41
C TYR A 62 9.47 -4.37 0.10
N LYS A 63 9.44 -3.04 -0.15
CA LYS A 63 10.51 -2.12 0.25
C LYS A 63 10.59 -1.93 1.76
N CYS A 64 9.45 -1.70 2.41
CA CYS A 64 9.38 -1.16 3.77
C CYS A 64 9.16 -2.22 4.84
N ALA A 65 8.46 -3.32 4.55
CA ALA A 65 8.10 -4.33 5.53
C ALA A 65 9.33 -5.08 6.11
N SER A 66 9.25 -5.42 7.39
CA SER A 66 10.24 -6.28 8.07
C SER A 66 10.23 -7.70 7.46
N PRO A 67 11.27 -8.53 7.71
CA PRO A 67 11.29 -9.91 7.23
C PRO A 67 10.06 -10.72 7.64
N ALA A 68 9.64 -10.63 8.90
CA ALA A 68 8.46 -11.34 9.41
C ALA A 68 7.17 -10.85 8.73
N GLN A 69 6.99 -9.54 8.61
CA GLN A 69 5.84 -8.97 7.90
C GLN A 69 5.80 -9.41 6.43
N ARG A 70 6.95 -9.47 5.76
CA ARG A 70 7.02 -9.92 4.37
C ARG A 70 6.57 -11.36 4.19
N LEU A 71 6.91 -12.25 5.12
CA LEU A 71 6.44 -13.64 5.07
C LEU A 71 4.91 -13.69 5.17
N CYS A 72 4.32 -12.96 6.12
CA CYS A 72 2.87 -12.85 6.23
C CYS A 72 2.24 -12.26 4.96
N VAL A 73 2.83 -11.20 4.40
CA VAL A 73 2.36 -10.55 3.17
C VAL A 73 2.46 -11.48 1.97
N ALA A 74 3.56 -12.25 1.83
CA ALA A 74 3.75 -13.18 0.73
C ALA A 74 2.68 -14.28 0.67
N VAL A 75 2.11 -14.65 1.80
CA VAL A 75 1.02 -15.63 1.88
C VAL A 75 -0.35 -14.95 1.74
N ALA A 76 -0.60 -13.90 2.52
CA ALA A 76 -1.92 -13.27 2.60
C ALA A 76 -2.27 -12.45 1.34
N ARG A 77 -1.29 -11.76 0.77
CA ARG A 77 -1.54 -10.80 -0.31
C ARG A 77 -2.03 -11.46 -1.61
N PRO A 78 -1.45 -12.57 -2.10
CA PRO A 78 -1.98 -13.25 -3.27
C PRO A 78 -3.44 -13.69 -3.10
N ALA A 79 -3.80 -14.21 -1.93
CA ALA A 79 -5.17 -14.61 -1.63
C ALA A 79 -6.14 -13.41 -1.64
N LEU A 80 -5.77 -12.30 -0.98
CA LEU A 80 -6.59 -11.09 -0.95
C LEU A 80 -6.74 -10.46 -2.34
N ASP A 81 -5.67 -10.42 -3.13
CA ASP A 81 -5.71 -9.87 -4.49
C ASP A 81 -6.53 -10.76 -5.42
N LEU A 82 -6.46 -12.08 -5.26
CA LEU A 82 -7.32 -13.00 -5.99
C LEU A 82 -8.80 -12.79 -5.65
N LEU A 83 -9.13 -12.65 -4.37
CA LEU A 83 -10.51 -12.35 -3.94
C LEU A 83 -10.98 -11.01 -4.51
N ALA A 84 -10.14 -9.98 -4.50
CA ALA A 84 -10.45 -8.69 -5.11
C ALA A 84 -10.67 -8.83 -6.63
N ALA A 85 -9.81 -9.56 -7.33
CA ALA A 85 -9.95 -9.82 -8.75
C ALA A 85 -11.26 -10.55 -9.08
N LEU A 86 -11.59 -11.61 -8.33
CA LEU A 86 -12.83 -12.34 -8.49
C LEU A 86 -14.06 -11.46 -8.24
N SER A 87 -14.00 -10.57 -7.22
CA SER A 87 -15.09 -9.63 -6.97
C SER A 87 -15.31 -8.68 -8.15
N TYR A 88 -14.25 -8.19 -8.80
CA TYR A 88 -14.39 -7.40 -10.02
C TYR A 88 -15.02 -8.21 -11.16
N LEU A 89 -14.63 -9.47 -11.30
CA LEU A 89 -15.19 -10.34 -12.34
C LEU A 89 -16.68 -10.57 -12.12
N MET A 90 -17.11 -10.83 -10.89
CA MET A 90 -18.53 -10.98 -10.51
C MET A 90 -19.35 -9.70 -10.77
N GLN A 91 -18.74 -8.53 -10.67
CA GLN A 91 -19.32 -7.23 -11.00
C GLN A 91 -19.32 -6.93 -12.53
N GLY A 92 -18.87 -7.86 -13.37
CA GLY A 92 -18.72 -7.64 -14.83
C GLY A 92 -17.54 -6.76 -15.22
N ARG A 93 -16.66 -6.38 -14.28
CA ARG A 93 -15.55 -5.42 -14.47
C ARG A 93 -14.27 -6.15 -14.90
N ARG A 94 -14.31 -6.74 -16.09
CA ARG A 94 -13.23 -7.60 -16.63
C ARG A 94 -11.88 -6.89 -16.72
N ASP A 95 -11.86 -5.59 -17.02
CA ASP A 95 -10.62 -4.84 -17.13
C ASP A 95 -9.98 -4.57 -15.76
N ASN A 96 -10.78 -4.41 -14.70
CA ASN A 96 -10.28 -4.32 -13.34
C ASN A 96 -9.73 -5.67 -12.87
N PHE A 97 -10.39 -6.78 -13.22
CA PHE A 97 -9.84 -8.12 -12.99
C PHE A 97 -8.45 -8.27 -13.63
N ARG A 98 -8.32 -7.93 -14.92
CA ARG A 98 -7.04 -7.98 -15.62
C ARG A 98 -5.99 -7.05 -15.01
N ALA A 99 -6.41 -5.87 -14.52
CA ALA A 99 -5.53 -4.88 -13.93
C ALA A 99 -4.80 -5.41 -12.68
N VAL A 100 -5.47 -6.25 -11.85
CA VAL A 100 -4.84 -6.88 -10.69
C VAL A 100 -3.68 -7.79 -11.12
N PHE A 101 -3.87 -8.64 -12.12
CA PHE A 101 -2.80 -9.53 -12.59
C PHE A 101 -1.68 -8.79 -13.32
N ARG A 102 -2.01 -7.73 -14.08
CA ARG A 102 -1.00 -6.85 -14.66
C ARG A 102 -0.14 -6.19 -13.59
N ALA A 103 -0.75 -5.77 -12.47
CA ALA A 103 -0.02 -5.20 -11.34
C ALA A 103 0.99 -6.18 -10.74
N TRP A 104 0.65 -7.45 -10.60
CA TRP A 104 1.56 -8.51 -10.17
C TRP A 104 2.69 -8.74 -11.17
N GLY A 105 2.37 -8.81 -12.47
CA GLY A 105 3.38 -8.95 -13.51
C GLY A 105 4.39 -7.81 -13.52
N ASP A 106 3.92 -6.57 -13.32
CA ASP A 106 4.78 -5.40 -13.27
C ASP A 106 5.63 -5.35 -11.99
N PHE A 107 5.05 -5.71 -10.85
CA PHE A 107 5.78 -5.87 -9.58
C PHE A 107 6.93 -6.87 -9.70
N ILE A 108 6.69 -8.02 -10.36
CA ILE A 108 7.73 -9.04 -10.59
C ILE A 108 8.85 -8.47 -11.47
N ARG A 109 8.52 -7.75 -12.55
CA ARG A 109 9.52 -7.09 -13.41
C ARG A 109 10.34 -6.05 -12.65
N TRP A 110 9.74 -5.37 -11.70
CA TRP A 110 10.40 -4.35 -10.87
C TRP A 110 11.30 -4.90 -9.77
N HIS A 111 11.27 -6.19 -9.51
CA HIS A 111 11.94 -6.82 -8.36
C HIS A 111 13.40 -6.35 -8.17
N GLY A 112 14.18 -6.27 -9.26
CA GLY A 112 15.58 -5.82 -9.18
C GLY A 112 15.73 -4.37 -8.70
N ALA A 113 14.91 -3.44 -9.21
CA ALA A 113 14.89 -2.05 -8.79
C ALA A 113 14.40 -1.90 -7.35
N LEU A 114 13.34 -2.62 -7.00
CA LEU A 114 12.81 -2.64 -5.64
C LEU A 114 13.79 -3.20 -4.63
N ALA A 115 14.58 -4.21 -5.00
CA ALA A 115 15.62 -4.78 -4.15
C ALA A 115 16.75 -3.76 -3.86
N ARG A 116 17.14 -2.91 -4.84
CA ARG A 116 18.07 -1.78 -4.62
C ARG A 116 17.48 -0.78 -3.64
N LYS A 117 16.26 -0.27 -3.90
CA LYS A 117 15.57 0.68 -3.02
C LYS A 117 15.42 0.15 -1.59
N ARG A 118 15.09 -1.14 -1.45
CA ARG A 118 15.01 -1.80 -0.15
C ARG A 118 16.35 -1.79 0.57
N ARG A 119 17.48 -2.06 -0.12
CA ARG A 119 18.81 -2.00 0.49
C ARG A 119 19.14 -0.59 1.00
N GLU A 120 18.84 0.44 0.22
CA GLU A 120 19.02 1.84 0.60
C GLU A 120 18.18 2.22 1.83
N ILE A 121 16.90 1.82 1.86
CA ILE A 121 16.01 2.05 3.01
C ILE A 121 16.58 1.36 4.26
N ARG A 122 17.08 0.14 4.12
CA ARG A 122 17.66 -0.61 5.24
C ARG A 122 18.97 -0.01 5.74
N ALA A 123 19.84 0.44 4.84
CA ALA A 123 21.10 1.09 5.19
C ALA A 123 20.89 2.40 5.96
N ASN A 124 19.82 3.14 5.62
CA ASN A 124 19.47 4.40 6.27
C ASN A 124 18.51 4.24 7.46
N ARG A 125 18.21 3.01 7.87
CA ARG A 125 17.26 2.73 8.94
C ARG A 125 17.84 3.11 10.30
N LYS A 126 17.18 4.06 10.98
CA LYS A 126 17.52 4.53 12.33
C LYS A 126 16.41 4.25 13.35
N GLY A 127 15.22 3.92 12.88
CA GLY A 127 14.04 3.71 13.71
C GLY A 127 13.33 2.38 13.46
N SER A 128 12.43 2.04 14.37
CA SER A 128 11.47 0.96 14.18
C SER A 128 10.11 1.57 13.85
N ALA A 129 9.65 1.42 12.61
CA ALA A 129 8.29 1.80 12.25
C ALA A 129 7.23 0.85 12.87
N ALA A 130 7.67 -0.20 13.56
CA ALA A 130 6.79 -1.23 14.12
C ALA A 130 5.84 -0.69 15.20
N GLU A 131 6.23 0.37 15.88
CA GLU A 131 5.43 0.99 16.95
C GLU A 131 4.17 1.69 16.44
N ASN A 132 4.22 2.19 15.19
CA ASN A 132 3.14 2.95 14.58
C ASN A 132 2.34 2.14 13.54
N ILE A 133 2.67 0.85 13.38
CA ILE A 133 1.95 -0.02 12.45
C ILE A 133 0.97 -0.88 13.24
N TYR A 134 -0.30 -0.75 12.91
CA TYR A 134 -1.32 -1.62 13.46
C TYR A 134 -1.04 -3.09 13.11
N ARG A 135 -0.97 -3.96 14.12
CA ARG A 135 -0.58 -5.38 13.96
C ARG A 135 -1.73 -6.32 13.60
N GLY A 136 -2.92 -5.80 13.37
CA GLY A 136 -4.11 -6.57 13.01
C GLY A 136 -4.56 -6.36 11.57
N SER A 137 -5.61 -7.06 11.18
CA SER A 137 -6.30 -6.82 9.91
C SER A 137 -7.41 -5.78 10.09
N VAL A 138 -7.25 -4.62 9.48
CA VAL A 138 -8.29 -3.57 9.44
C VAL A 138 -9.56 -4.10 8.77
N VAL A 139 -9.41 -4.90 7.71
CA VAL A 139 -10.51 -5.49 6.96
C VAL A 139 -11.34 -6.42 7.84
N LEU A 140 -10.68 -7.33 8.55
CA LEU A 140 -11.40 -8.24 9.46
C LEU A 140 -12.11 -7.48 10.58
N ARG A 141 -11.46 -6.50 11.20
CA ARG A 141 -12.10 -5.68 12.23
C ARG A 141 -13.30 -4.90 11.72
N TYR A 142 -13.20 -4.34 10.52
CA TYR A 142 -14.32 -3.66 9.87
C TYR A 142 -15.51 -4.60 9.62
N LEU A 143 -15.24 -5.81 9.12
CA LEU A 143 -16.26 -6.83 8.88
C LEU A 143 -16.92 -7.32 10.18
N PHE A 144 -16.16 -7.39 11.29
CA PHE A 144 -16.70 -7.75 12.61
C PHE A 144 -17.31 -6.55 13.39
N GLY A 145 -17.74 -5.52 12.68
CA GLY A 145 -18.56 -4.42 13.24
C GLY A 145 -17.78 -3.26 13.88
N ARG A 146 -16.45 -3.27 13.88
CA ARG A 146 -15.63 -2.17 14.41
C ARG A 146 -15.36 -1.14 13.32
N ARG A 147 -16.39 -0.35 12.98
CA ARG A 147 -16.37 0.57 11.82
C ARG A 147 -15.75 1.94 12.09
N THR A 148 -15.34 2.24 13.32
CA THR A 148 -14.67 3.49 13.67
C THR A 148 -13.19 3.27 13.94
N PHE A 149 -12.34 4.27 13.64
CA PHE A 149 -10.91 4.19 13.91
C PHE A 149 -10.61 3.89 15.38
N GLY A 150 -11.28 4.58 16.32
CA GLY A 150 -11.12 4.32 17.76
C GLY A 150 -11.56 2.90 18.17
N GLY A 151 -12.58 2.32 17.51
CA GLY A 151 -13.01 0.94 17.72
C GLY A 151 -12.06 -0.09 17.13
N MET A 152 -11.28 0.28 16.10
CA MET A 152 -10.29 -0.61 15.47
C MET A 152 -8.98 -0.67 16.26
N MET A 153 -8.63 0.38 16.99
CA MET A 153 -7.35 0.51 17.70
C MET A 153 -7.40 0.02 19.16
N ARG A 154 -8.58 -0.29 19.67
CA ARG A 154 -8.82 -0.97 20.95
C ARG A 154 -8.91 -2.48 20.72
#